data_31dfd74847e2be1d7fa62b7c1fdf88ec
#
_entry.id   31dfd74847e2be1d7fa62b7c1fdf88ec
#
_cell.length_a   1.000
_cell.length_b   1.000
_cell.length_c   1.000
_cell.angle_alpha   90.00
_cell.angle_beta   90.00
_cell.angle_gamma   90.00
#
_symmetry.space_group_name_H-M   'P 1'
#
loop_
_entity.id
_entity.type
_entity.pdbx_description
1 polymer ?
#
loop_
_entity_poly.entity_id
_entity_poly.type
_entity_poly.pdbx_seq_one_letter_code
_entity_poly.pdbx_strand_id
1 'polypeptide(L)'
;MIVGGVPAHRRDTHSIAEFTLDHPLPFLDMEHPTTRRALEHALSGDLAALGVKNLDIPDVRSEHRRVTRTIATWAYLAHGASPSALAYSGVRYVSKLDNQECWAIFDQVAPLLVAEHAITTDQDLQDACRCLDLDGAQLNLPSSAH
;
A
#
# COMPACT_ATOMS: atom_id res chain seq x y z
N MET A 1 -24.70 -9.79 -12.12
CA MET A 1 -23.58 -9.20 -11.36
C MET A 1 -22.47 -8.89 -12.36
N ILE A 2 -22.14 -7.62 -12.54
CA ILE A 2 -21.07 -7.21 -13.46
C ILE A 2 -19.75 -7.47 -12.71
N VAL A 3 -18.92 -8.36 -13.24
CA VAL A 3 -17.61 -8.69 -12.66
C VAL A 3 -16.72 -7.46 -12.79
N GLY A 4 -16.22 -6.94 -11.66
CA GLY A 4 -15.33 -5.77 -11.63
C GLY A 4 -16.03 -4.42 -11.33
N GLY A 5 -17.35 -4.36 -11.28
CA GLY A 5 -18.06 -3.12 -10.96
C GLY A 5 -18.04 -2.80 -9.46
N VAL A 6 -17.78 -1.54 -9.11
CA VAL A 6 -17.94 -1.03 -7.74
C VAL A 6 -19.36 -0.47 -7.60
N PRO A 7 -20.18 -0.98 -6.67
CA PRO A 7 -21.54 -0.47 -6.47
C PRO A 7 -21.55 1.03 -6.16
N ALA A 8 -22.49 1.78 -6.75
CA ALA A 8 -22.59 3.24 -6.60
C ALA A 8 -22.59 3.68 -5.13
N HIS A 9 -23.37 3.00 -4.28
CA HIS A 9 -23.44 3.32 -2.84
C HIS A 9 -22.08 3.23 -2.12
N ARG A 10 -21.16 2.37 -2.59
CA ARG A 10 -19.80 2.32 -2.01
C ARG A 10 -18.97 3.53 -2.41
N ARG A 11 -19.11 4.03 -3.64
CA ARG A 11 -18.44 5.27 -4.07
C ARG A 11 -18.90 6.47 -3.27
N ASP A 12 -20.23 6.57 -3.10
CA ASP A 12 -20.86 7.70 -2.43
C ASP A 12 -20.52 7.78 -0.94
N THR A 13 -20.04 6.67 -0.35
CA THR A 13 -19.66 6.57 1.07
C THR A 13 -18.15 6.57 1.31
N HIS A 14 -17.36 6.71 0.27
CA HIS A 14 -15.89 6.73 0.38
C HIS A 14 -15.34 8.04 -0.16
N SER A 15 -14.24 8.46 0.42
CA SER A 15 -13.49 9.64 0.02
C SER A 15 -12.01 9.30 -0.20
N ILE A 16 -11.33 10.18 -0.91
CA ILE A 16 -9.88 10.19 -1.00
C ILE A 16 -9.37 11.23 -0.02
N ALA A 17 -8.48 10.82 0.87
CA ALA A 17 -7.88 11.70 1.84
C ALA A 17 -6.40 11.93 1.51
N GLU A 18 -5.99 13.19 1.51
CA GLU A 18 -4.61 13.62 1.37
C GLU A 18 -4.00 13.83 2.75
N PHE A 19 -2.86 13.22 2.99
CA PHE A 19 -2.15 13.31 4.25
C PHE A 19 -0.72 13.82 4.07
N THR A 20 -0.19 14.49 5.08
CA THR A 20 1.24 14.78 5.22
C THR A 20 1.77 14.19 6.52
N LEU A 21 3.08 14.00 6.59
CA LEU A 21 3.78 13.57 7.80
C LEU A 21 4.64 14.73 8.30
N ASP A 22 4.42 15.17 9.53
CA ASP A 22 5.13 16.31 10.11
C ASP A 22 6.62 15.99 10.34
N HIS A 23 6.90 14.81 10.90
CA HIS A 23 8.26 14.33 11.16
C HIS A 23 8.45 12.89 10.65
N PRO A 24 8.58 12.69 9.32
CA PRO A 24 8.68 11.35 8.78
C PRO A 24 10.05 10.73 9.11
N LEU A 25 10.01 9.53 9.66
CA LEU A 25 11.14 8.63 9.68
C LEU A 25 11.36 8.02 8.29
N PRO A 26 12.50 7.37 8.03
CA PRO A 26 12.70 6.64 6.79
C PRO A 26 11.58 5.62 6.54
N PHE A 27 11.24 5.41 5.28
CA PHE A 27 10.43 4.27 4.86
C PHE A 27 11.32 3.12 4.42
N LEU A 28 10.91 1.90 4.75
CA LEU A 28 11.58 0.70 4.27
C LEU A 28 11.26 0.51 2.78
N ASP A 29 12.21 0.78 1.91
CA ASP A 29 12.04 0.65 0.46
C ASP A 29 12.21 -0.79 0.01
N MET A 30 11.10 -1.47 -0.30
CA MET A 30 11.07 -2.86 -0.74
C MET A 30 11.64 -3.09 -2.14
N GLU A 31 11.70 -2.05 -2.95
CA GLU A 31 12.22 -2.14 -4.32
C GLU A 31 13.75 -2.09 -4.36
N HIS A 32 14.38 -1.56 -3.32
CA HIS A 32 15.82 -1.40 -3.31
C HIS A 32 16.55 -2.73 -3.05
N PRO A 33 17.53 -3.14 -3.89
CA PRO A 33 18.20 -4.44 -3.75
C PRO A 33 18.92 -4.62 -2.42
N THR A 34 19.52 -3.55 -1.88
CA THR A 34 20.22 -3.60 -0.58
C THR A 34 19.26 -3.86 0.56
N THR A 35 18.04 -3.28 0.51
CA THR A 35 16.99 -3.53 1.49
C THR A 35 16.58 -5.00 1.47
N ARG A 36 16.34 -5.57 0.29
CA ARG A 36 15.96 -6.99 0.17
C ARG A 36 17.03 -7.92 0.72
N ARG A 37 18.32 -7.68 0.42
CA ARG A 37 19.43 -8.47 0.99
C ARG A 37 19.52 -8.37 2.52
N ALA A 38 19.30 -7.18 3.07
CA ALA A 38 19.27 -6.99 4.52
C ALA A 38 18.12 -7.76 5.16
N LEU A 39 16.93 -7.75 4.52
CA LEU A 39 15.76 -8.52 4.96
C LEU A 39 15.97 -10.03 4.84
N GLU A 40 16.57 -10.52 3.76
CA GLU A 40 16.96 -11.93 3.62
C GLU A 40 17.82 -12.40 4.79
N HIS A 41 18.79 -11.57 5.17
CA HIS A 41 19.65 -11.90 6.31
C HIS A 41 18.88 -11.84 7.64
N ALA A 42 18.13 -10.77 7.88
CA ALA A 42 17.41 -10.56 9.12
C ALA A 42 16.26 -11.55 9.35
N LEU A 43 15.60 -11.98 8.27
CA LEU A 43 14.42 -12.85 8.28
C LEU A 43 14.70 -14.25 7.73
N SER A 44 15.96 -14.67 7.67
CA SER A 44 16.36 -15.93 7.01
C SER A 44 15.59 -17.16 7.49
N GLY A 45 15.32 -17.28 8.78
CA GLY A 45 14.52 -18.38 9.34
C GLY A 45 13.06 -18.33 8.93
N ASP A 46 12.44 -17.16 9.01
CA ASP A 46 11.03 -16.99 8.66
C ASP A 46 10.79 -17.17 7.15
N LEU A 47 11.67 -16.60 6.32
CA LEU A 47 11.62 -16.75 4.87
C LEU A 47 11.82 -18.21 4.45
N ALA A 48 12.76 -18.92 5.06
CA ALA A 48 12.97 -20.34 4.81
C ALA A 48 11.74 -21.19 5.18
N ALA A 49 11.07 -20.87 6.29
CA ALA A 49 9.82 -21.54 6.68
C ALA A 49 8.67 -21.28 5.70
N LEU A 50 8.72 -20.16 4.95
CA LEU A 50 7.78 -19.83 3.89
C LEU A 50 8.21 -20.36 2.51
N GLY A 51 9.35 -21.04 2.41
CA GLY A 51 9.89 -21.58 1.17
C GLY A 51 10.60 -20.55 0.28
N VAL A 52 10.83 -19.33 0.78
CA VAL A 52 11.54 -18.27 0.09
C VAL A 52 13.03 -18.41 0.34
N LYS A 53 13.81 -18.66 -0.72
CA LYS A 53 15.26 -18.80 -0.65
C LYS A 53 15.98 -17.47 -0.86
N ASN A 54 15.50 -16.69 -1.81
CA ASN A 54 16.00 -15.35 -2.12
C ASN A 54 14.78 -14.43 -2.17
N LEU A 55 14.89 -13.25 -1.59
CA LEU A 55 13.81 -12.26 -1.59
C LEU A 55 13.97 -11.35 -2.81
N ASP A 56 13.28 -11.64 -3.87
CA ASP A 56 13.32 -10.86 -5.09
C ASP A 56 12.05 -10.01 -5.32
N ILE A 57 11.98 -9.31 -6.45
CA ILE A 57 10.85 -8.43 -6.78
C ILE A 57 9.52 -9.20 -6.84
N PRO A 58 9.43 -10.37 -7.50
CA PRO A 58 8.22 -11.17 -7.48
C PRO A 58 7.70 -11.49 -6.08
N ASP A 59 8.59 -11.78 -5.11
CA ASP A 59 8.17 -12.10 -3.75
C ASP A 59 7.57 -10.90 -3.03
N VAL A 60 8.19 -9.73 -3.14
CA VAL A 60 7.72 -8.51 -2.45
C VAL A 60 6.49 -7.89 -3.10
N ARG A 61 6.23 -8.16 -4.39
CA ARG A 61 5.03 -7.74 -5.12
C ARG A 61 3.98 -8.83 -5.22
N SER A 62 4.22 -9.99 -4.61
CA SER A 62 3.37 -11.16 -4.77
C SER A 62 2.06 -11.07 -4.00
N GLU A 63 1.13 -11.96 -4.36
CA GLU A 63 -0.08 -12.23 -3.58
C GLU A 63 0.21 -13.03 -2.30
N HIS A 64 1.43 -13.47 -2.10
CA HIS A 64 1.86 -14.21 -0.91
C HIS A 64 1.90 -13.32 0.32
N ARG A 65 0.72 -12.99 0.82
CA ARG A 65 0.54 -12.12 1.99
C ARG A 65 1.36 -12.52 3.21
N ARG A 66 1.79 -13.78 3.30
CA ARG A 66 2.64 -14.24 4.41
C ARG A 66 4.02 -13.58 4.35
N VAL A 67 4.65 -13.53 3.17
CA VAL A 67 5.96 -12.89 2.99
C VAL A 67 5.88 -11.40 3.32
N THR A 68 4.93 -10.69 2.69
CA THR A 68 4.78 -9.25 2.89
C THR A 68 4.39 -8.90 4.33
N ARG A 69 3.58 -9.72 5.01
CA ARG A 69 3.26 -9.54 6.43
C ARG A 69 4.47 -9.77 7.33
N THR A 70 5.27 -10.79 7.07
CA THR A 70 6.51 -11.05 7.85
C THR A 70 7.44 -9.85 7.78
N ILE A 71 7.64 -9.30 6.58
CA ILE A 71 8.47 -8.12 6.37
C ILE A 71 7.85 -6.88 7.06
N ALA A 72 6.55 -6.64 6.88
CA ALA A 72 5.88 -5.50 7.51
C ALA A 72 5.92 -5.59 9.03
N THR A 73 5.74 -6.77 9.61
CA THR A 73 5.84 -6.99 11.05
C THR A 73 7.26 -6.71 11.56
N TRP A 74 8.27 -7.18 10.84
CA TRP A 74 9.65 -6.91 11.19
C TRP A 74 9.95 -5.40 11.15
N ALA A 75 9.54 -4.70 10.09
CA ALA A 75 9.74 -3.27 9.96
C ALA A 75 8.98 -2.46 11.04
N TYR A 76 7.76 -2.89 11.36
CA TYR A 76 6.92 -2.27 12.40
C TYR A 76 7.55 -2.40 13.80
N LEU A 77 8.18 -3.53 14.09
CA LEU A 77 8.84 -3.80 15.36
C LEU A 77 10.30 -3.32 15.41
N ALA A 78 10.85 -2.84 14.29
CA ALA A 78 12.22 -2.37 14.25
C ALA A 78 12.38 -1.07 15.04
N HIS A 79 13.40 -1.04 15.89
CA HIS A 79 13.75 0.13 16.70
C HIS A 79 14.91 0.88 16.05
N GLY A 80 14.89 2.22 16.21
CA GLY A 80 15.98 3.10 15.79
C GLY A 80 17.14 3.11 16.78
N ALA A 81 17.74 4.28 16.95
CA ALA A 81 18.92 4.47 17.82
C ALA A 81 18.62 4.24 19.32
N SER A 82 17.36 4.24 19.73
CA SER A 82 16.94 3.92 21.08
C SER A 82 15.82 2.89 21.08
N PRO A 83 15.63 2.10 22.15
CA PRO A 83 14.56 1.10 22.23
C PRO A 83 13.13 1.66 22.11
N SER A 84 12.96 2.94 22.39
CA SER A 84 11.67 3.64 22.26
C SER A 84 11.47 4.38 20.95
N ALA A 85 12.51 4.43 20.09
CA ALA A 85 12.41 5.11 18.80
C ALA A 85 12.08 4.11 17.70
N LEU A 86 11.11 4.47 16.85
CA LEU A 86 10.81 3.71 15.64
C LEU A 86 11.97 3.83 14.64
N ALA A 87 12.23 2.77 13.90
CA ALA A 87 13.21 2.80 12.80
C ALA A 87 12.58 3.33 11.51
N TYR A 88 11.31 3.06 11.29
CA TYR A 88 10.61 3.37 10.04
C TYR A 88 9.24 4.00 10.30
N SER A 89 8.81 4.88 9.41
CA SER A 89 7.43 5.40 9.35
C SER A 89 6.47 4.44 8.64
N GLY A 90 7.00 3.50 7.88
CA GLY A 90 6.20 2.58 7.07
C GLY A 90 7.02 1.84 6.04
N VAL A 91 6.34 1.29 5.05
CA VAL A 91 6.93 0.52 3.95
C VAL A 91 6.56 1.17 2.62
N ARG A 92 7.55 1.37 1.75
CA ARG A 92 7.36 1.78 0.36
C ARG A 92 7.49 0.56 -0.56
N TYR A 93 6.58 0.41 -1.48
CA TYR A 93 6.58 -0.64 -2.49
C TYR A 93 5.95 -0.14 -3.80
N VAL A 94 6.02 -0.94 -4.85
CA VAL A 94 5.42 -0.63 -6.15
C VAL A 94 4.25 -1.57 -6.39
N SER A 95 3.12 -0.99 -6.79
CA SER A 95 1.92 -1.75 -7.15
C SER A 95 2.21 -2.69 -8.33
N LYS A 96 1.71 -3.92 -8.24
CA LYS A 96 1.77 -4.87 -9.35
C LYS A 96 0.78 -4.56 -10.48
N LEU A 97 -0.21 -3.71 -10.24
CA LEU A 97 -1.28 -3.42 -11.18
C LEU A 97 -0.86 -2.36 -12.20
N ASP A 98 -0.24 -1.28 -11.73
CA ASP A 98 0.02 -0.08 -12.53
C ASP A 98 1.46 0.44 -12.41
N ASN A 99 2.31 -0.26 -11.65
CA ASN A 99 3.68 0.15 -11.32
C ASN A 99 3.80 1.52 -10.62
N GLN A 100 2.72 1.98 -9.99
CA GLN A 100 2.75 3.19 -9.17
C GLN A 100 3.29 2.92 -7.78
N GLU A 101 3.86 3.96 -7.17
CA GLU A 101 4.34 3.87 -5.79
C GLU A 101 3.19 3.76 -4.81
N CYS A 102 3.35 2.86 -3.84
CA CYS A 102 2.45 2.67 -2.73
C CYS A 102 3.21 2.83 -1.42
N TRP A 103 2.58 3.48 -0.46
CA TRP A 103 3.15 3.76 0.86
C TRP A 103 2.21 3.24 1.93
N ALA A 104 2.66 2.30 2.73
CA ALA A 104 1.94 1.82 3.89
C ALA A 104 2.52 2.51 5.13
N ILE A 105 1.76 3.45 5.69
CA ILE A 105 2.16 4.22 6.89
C ILE A 105 1.76 3.41 8.12
N PHE A 106 2.66 3.29 9.10
CA PHE A 106 2.37 2.62 10.34
C PHE A 106 1.52 3.50 11.26
N ASP A 107 0.62 2.89 12.02
CA ASP A 107 -0.29 3.58 12.95
C ASP A 107 0.41 4.28 14.13
N GLN A 108 1.68 3.94 14.37
CA GLN A 108 2.55 4.64 15.31
C GLN A 108 2.97 6.04 14.84
N VAL A 109 2.77 6.32 13.55
CA VAL A 109 3.03 7.63 12.95
C VAL A 109 1.70 8.32 12.74
N ALA A 110 1.53 9.53 13.28
CA ALA A 110 0.30 10.30 13.14
C ALA A 110 0.31 11.10 11.83
N PRO A 111 -0.40 10.68 10.79
CA PRO A 111 -0.55 11.48 9.58
C PRO A 111 -1.48 12.67 9.85
N LEU A 112 -1.15 13.82 9.30
CA LEU A 112 -1.98 15.01 9.35
C LEU A 112 -2.85 15.07 8.10
N LEU A 113 -4.16 15.11 8.27
CA LEU A 113 -5.11 15.27 7.17
C LEU A 113 -4.97 16.67 6.58
N VAL A 114 -4.69 16.75 5.29
CA VAL A 114 -4.56 17.99 4.52
C VAL A 114 -5.86 18.32 3.81
N ALA A 115 -6.43 17.34 3.12
CA ALA A 115 -7.65 17.49 2.34
C ALA A 115 -8.43 16.17 2.26
N GLU A 116 -9.72 16.27 1.98
CA GLU A 116 -10.58 15.14 1.72
C GLU A 116 -11.49 15.45 0.52
N HIS A 117 -11.53 14.56 -0.45
CA HIS A 117 -12.27 14.72 -1.69
C HIS A 117 -13.22 13.56 -1.92
N ALA A 118 -14.40 13.85 -2.46
CA ALA A 118 -15.33 12.80 -2.87
C ALA A 118 -14.74 12.02 -4.05
N ILE A 119 -14.79 10.69 -3.99
CA ILE A 119 -14.31 9.80 -5.07
C ILE A 119 -14.93 10.14 -6.43
N THR A 120 -16.20 10.53 -6.44
CA THR A 120 -16.96 10.82 -7.68
C THR A 120 -16.45 12.02 -8.46
N THR A 121 -15.72 12.93 -7.81
CA THR A 121 -15.20 14.17 -8.41
C THR A 121 -13.69 14.14 -8.62
N ASP A 122 -13.02 13.08 -8.18
CA ASP A 122 -11.57 12.97 -8.27
C ASP A 122 -11.13 12.57 -9.68
N GLN A 123 -10.39 13.47 -10.33
CA GLN A 123 -9.93 13.28 -11.70
C GLN A 123 -8.83 12.21 -11.81
N ASP A 124 -7.94 12.15 -10.83
CA ASP A 124 -6.83 11.19 -10.83
C ASP A 124 -7.35 9.76 -10.70
N LEU A 125 -8.40 9.56 -9.90
CA LEU A 125 -9.06 8.27 -9.81
C LEU A 125 -9.76 7.90 -11.14
N GLN A 126 -10.38 8.85 -11.83
CA GLN A 126 -10.99 8.60 -13.12
C GLN A 126 -9.93 8.23 -14.16
N ASP A 127 -8.77 8.88 -14.13
CA ASP A 127 -7.65 8.58 -15.00
C ASP A 127 -7.03 7.22 -14.68
N ALA A 128 -6.89 6.87 -13.41
CA ALA A 128 -6.46 5.55 -12.98
C ALA A 128 -7.43 4.45 -13.45
N CYS A 129 -8.73 4.67 -13.35
CA CYS A 129 -9.74 3.74 -13.86
C CYS A 129 -9.61 3.53 -15.38
N ARG A 130 -9.34 4.59 -16.14
CA ARG A 130 -9.10 4.47 -17.58
C ARG A 130 -7.82 3.69 -17.90
N CYS A 131 -6.75 3.94 -17.15
CA CYS A 131 -5.47 3.21 -17.31
C CYS A 131 -5.61 1.72 -17.00
N LEU A 132 -6.52 1.34 -16.11
CA LEU A 132 -6.79 -0.05 -15.74
C LEU A 132 -7.88 -0.70 -16.60
N ASP A 133 -8.29 -0.04 -17.69
CA ASP A 133 -9.37 -0.48 -18.60
C ASP A 133 -10.69 -0.78 -17.83
N LEU A 134 -10.90 -0.08 -16.73
CA LEU A 134 -12.16 -0.12 -15.99
C LEU A 134 -13.17 0.80 -16.69
N ASP A 135 -14.23 0.22 -17.24
CA ASP A 135 -15.24 0.96 -17.99
C ASP A 135 -15.84 2.08 -17.14
N GLY A 136 -15.61 3.33 -17.54
CA GLY A 136 -16.14 4.52 -16.88
C GLY A 136 -17.67 4.55 -16.80
N ALA A 137 -18.37 3.85 -17.69
CA ALA A 137 -19.82 3.68 -17.63
C ALA A 137 -20.26 2.92 -16.36
N GLN A 138 -19.44 2.04 -15.85
CA GLN A 138 -19.71 1.34 -14.58
C GLN A 138 -19.54 2.23 -13.36
N LEU A 139 -18.80 3.33 -13.48
CA LEU A 139 -18.65 4.33 -12.44
C LEU A 139 -19.82 5.32 -12.41
N ASN A 140 -20.55 5.46 -13.52
CA ASN A 140 -21.60 6.46 -13.72
C ASN A 140 -23.02 5.87 -13.77
N LEU A 141 -23.25 4.71 -13.21
CA LEU A 141 -24.61 4.21 -13.08
C LEU A 141 -25.41 5.20 -12.21
N PRO A 142 -26.46 5.84 -12.76
CA PRO A 142 -27.28 6.75 -11.97
C PRO A 142 -27.87 5.99 -10.80
N SER A 143 -27.84 6.61 -9.63
CA SER A 143 -28.64 6.15 -8.50
C SER A 143 -30.07 6.04 -8.98
N SER A 144 -30.62 4.83 -9.08
CA SER A 144 -32.02 4.65 -9.29
C SER A 144 -32.74 5.21 -8.08
N ALA A 145 -33.30 6.42 -8.26
CA ALA A 145 -34.24 6.99 -7.32
C ALA A 145 -35.43 6.02 -7.20
N HIS A 146 -35.66 5.52 -6.03
CA HIS A 146 -36.93 4.96 -5.58
C HIS A 146 -37.35 5.68 -4.32
#